data_0f693a87a0873dce320c4d0575099cc6
#
_entry.id   0f693a87a0873dce320c4d0575099cc6
#
_cell.length_a   1.000
_cell.length_b   1.000
_cell.length_c   1.000
_cell.angle_alpha   90.00
_cell.angle_beta   90.00
_cell.angle_gamma   90.00
#
_symmetry.space_group_name_H-M   'P 1'
#
loop_
_entity.id
_entity.type
_entity.pdbx_description
1 polymer ?
#
loop_
_entity_poly.entity_id
_entity_poly.type
_entity_poly.pdbx_seq_one_letter_code
_entity_poly.pdbx_strand_id
1 'polypeptide(L)'
;MITAAPEPWHPTIEELKPMLPLHWEELALDKDKVPLAPQWHVYEERAARGELQLVVLREDGRAVGYYWGWITPALHYGTCLTGTMDIFYIHPEHRKGRNGTILFQAVEKDLRRRGVQRWVVGNKLHRDCSALFKRLGFMPIEVYHSKWLGA
;
A
#
# COMPACT_ATOMS: atom_id res chain seq x y z
N MET A 1 21.31 4.52 -5.91
CA MET A 1 20.88 3.08 -5.98
C MET A 1 19.45 2.97 -5.48
N ILE A 2 18.59 2.25 -6.22
CA ILE A 2 17.20 1.99 -5.81
C ILE A 2 17.13 0.69 -5.01
N THR A 3 16.50 0.74 -3.85
CA THR A 3 16.25 -0.43 -2.98
C THR A 3 14.81 -0.39 -2.45
N ALA A 4 14.26 -1.56 -2.11
CA ALA A 4 13.00 -1.67 -1.39
C ALA A 4 13.11 -2.77 -0.32
N ALA A 5 12.63 -2.48 0.87
CA ALA A 5 12.68 -3.41 2.00
C ALA A 5 11.53 -3.15 2.97
N PRO A 6 11.09 -4.18 3.73
CA PRO A 6 10.22 -3.99 4.87
C PRO A 6 10.94 -3.17 5.95
N GLU A 7 10.23 -2.24 6.56
CA GLU A 7 10.74 -1.39 7.63
C GLU A 7 9.75 -1.36 8.81
N PRO A 8 10.23 -1.10 10.03
CA PRO A 8 9.34 -0.94 11.18
C PRO A 8 8.45 0.29 11.00
N TRP A 9 7.22 0.21 11.51
CA TRP A 9 6.28 1.33 11.42
C TRP A 9 6.87 2.62 12.02
N HIS A 10 7.37 2.55 13.25
CA HIS A 10 8.13 3.63 13.85
C HIS A 10 9.64 3.33 13.79
N PRO A 11 10.48 4.32 13.51
CA PRO A 11 10.16 5.74 13.25
C PRO A 11 9.82 6.03 11.78
N THR A 12 9.79 5.03 10.90
CA THR A 12 9.72 5.20 9.44
C THR A 12 8.53 6.03 8.99
N ILE A 13 7.36 5.87 9.63
CA ILE A 13 6.16 6.59 9.24
C ILE A 13 6.33 8.11 9.32
N GLU A 14 7.13 8.61 10.24
CA GLU A 14 7.38 10.05 10.38
C GLU A 14 8.08 10.64 9.15
N GLU A 15 8.97 9.87 8.52
CA GLU A 15 9.60 10.26 7.26
C GLU A 15 8.61 10.25 6.08
N LEU A 16 7.61 9.37 6.11
CA LEU A 16 6.66 9.19 5.02
C LEU A 16 5.49 10.16 5.06
N LYS A 17 5.10 10.66 6.24
CA LYS A 17 3.96 11.57 6.42
C LYS A 17 3.95 12.76 5.44
N PRO A 18 5.07 13.42 5.11
CA PRO A 18 5.07 14.53 4.14
C PRO A 18 4.66 14.14 2.72
N MET A 19 4.73 12.87 2.33
CA MET A 19 4.28 12.40 1.01
C MET A 19 2.77 12.15 0.96
N LEU A 20 2.09 11.99 2.08
CA LEU A 20 0.66 11.67 2.12
C LEU A 20 -0.24 12.76 1.50
N PRO A 21 -0.02 14.07 1.72
CA PRO A 21 -0.80 15.08 1.04
C PRO A 21 -0.69 15.01 -0.49
N LEU A 22 0.50 14.73 -1.03
CA LEU A 22 0.72 14.56 -2.47
C LEU A 22 0.00 13.33 -3.01
N HIS A 23 0.06 12.22 -2.28
CA HIS A 23 -0.65 11.01 -2.60
C HIS A 23 -2.17 11.22 -2.59
N TRP A 24 -2.69 11.85 -1.54
CA TRP A 24 -4.11 12.16 -1.40
C TRP A 24 -4.60 13.06 -2.52
N GLU A 25 -3.86 14.12 -2.84
CA GLU A 25 -4.23 15.05 -3.92
C GLU A 25 -4.35 14.34 -5.26
N GLU A 26 -3.49 13.38 -5.53
CA GLU A 26 -3.49 12.63 -6.78
C GLU A 26 -4.61 11.57 -6.87
N LEU A 27 -4.93 10.87 -5.77
CA LEU A 27 -5.74 9.66 -5.80
C LEU A 27 -7.07 9.72 -5.08
N ALA A 28 -7.27 10.69 -4.16
CA ALA A 28 -8.47 10.73 -3.35
C ALA A 28 -9.73 11.00 -4.19
N LEU A 29 -10.80 10.33 -3.80
CA LEU A 29 -12.15 10.60 -4.26
C LEU A 29 -12.88 11.47 -3.22
N ASP A 30 -13.90 12.20 -3.65
CA ASP A 30 -14.73 13.04 -2.77
C ASP A 30 -13.91 14.03 -1.91
N LYS A 31 -12.85 14.61 -2.48
CA LYS A 31 -11.94 15.52 -1.77
C LYS A 31 -12.63 16.74 -1.15
N ASP A 32 -13.74 17.15 -1.72
CA ASP A 32 -14.60 18.23 -1.22
C ASP A 32 -15.39 17.84 0.04
N LYS A 33 -15.49 16.56 0.35
CA LYS A 33 -16.29 16.01 1.44
C LYS A 33 -15.46 15.27 2.49
N VAL A 34 -14.38 14.60 2.05
CA VAL A 34 -13.60 13.71 2.91
C VAL A 34 -12.14 14.21 2.95
N PRO A 35 -11.73 14.88 4.02
CA PRO A 35 -10.34 15.32 4.17
C PRO A 35 -9.39 14.16 4.45
N LEU A 36 -8.10 14.40 4.22
CA LEU A 36 -7.05 13.48 4.64
C LEU A 36 -6.95 13.46 6.16
N ALA A 37 -7.39 12.38 6.78
CA ALA A 37 -7.38 12.21 8.23
C ALA A 37 -7.04 10.76 8.62
N PRO A 38 -5.77 10.33 8.50
CA PRO A 38 -5.39 8.96 8.81
C PRO A 38 -5.63 8.62 10.28
N GLN A 39 -6.13 7.43 10.52
CA GLN A 39 -6.36 6.91 11.88
C GLN A 39 -5.05 6.33 12.44
N TRP A 40 -4.11 7.19 12.82
CA TRP A 40 -2.76 6.80 13.24
C TRP A 40 -2.76 5.75 14.36
N HIS A 41 -3.66 5.91 15.35
CA HIS A 41 -3.80 4.96 16.46
C HIS A 41 -4.15 3.54 15.99
N VAL A 42 -4.99 3.40 14.94
CA VAL A 42 -5.34 2.08 14.38
C VAL A 42 -4.14 1.43 13.70
N TYR A 43 -3.35 2.22 12.96
CA TYR A 43 -2.11 1.71 12.36
C TYR A 43 -1.11 1.26 13.43
N GLU A 44 -0.96 2.02 14.50
CA GLU A 44 -0.06 1.69 15.61
C GLU A 44 -0.49 0.41 16.32
N GLU A 45 -1.79 0.25 16.60
CA GLU A 45 -2.33 -0.97 17.16
C GLU A 45 -2.09 -2.19 16.28
N ARG A 46 -2.31 -2.07 14.96
CA ARG A 46 -2.03 -3.14 14.01
C ARG A 46 -0.53 -3.46 13.92
N ALA A 47 0.33 -2.44 13.95
CA ALA A 47 1.77 -2.62 13.98
C ALA A 47 2.21 -3.37 15.24
N ALA A 48 1.67 -3.00 16.41
CA ALA A 48 1.96 -3.65 17.68
C ALA A 48 1.54 -5.14 17.70
N ARG A 49 0.47 -5.49 16.99
CA ARG A 49 0.03 -6.89 16.83
C ARG A 49 0.75 -7.67 15.74
N GLY A 50 1.68 -7.04 15.01
CA GLY A 50 2.34 -7.66 13.86
C GLY A 50 1.44 -7.86 12.64
N GLU A 51 0.33 -7.13 12.57
CA GLU A 51 -0.66 -7.21 11.50
C GLU A 51 -0.44 -6.16 10.39
N LEU A 52 0.55 -5.29 10.54
CA LEU A 52 0.88 -4.25 9.58
C LEU A 52 2.14 -4.61 8.81
N GLN A 53 2.13 -4.37 7.50
CA GLN A 53 3.30 -4.42 6.66
C GLN A 53 3.59 -3.03 6.11
N LEU A 54 4.82 -2.57 6.25
CA LEU A 54 5.33 -1.37 5.63
C LEU A 54 6.58 -1.73 4.81
N VAL A 55 6.57 -1.41 3.52
CA VAL A 55 7.73 -1.56 2.63
C VAL A 55 8.05 -0.20 2.03
N VAL A 56 9.30 0.23 2.11
CA VAL A 56 9.75 1.53 1.63
C VAL A 56 10.66 1.37 0.43
N LEU A 57 10.38 2.14 -0.60
CA LEU A 57 11.25 2.31 -1.76
C LEU A 57 12.18 3.48 -1.50
N ARG A 58 13.49 3.24 -1.57
CA ARG A 58 14.51 4.25 -1.33
C ARG A 58 15.41 4.45 -2.55
N GLU A 59 15.77 5.70 -2.82
CA GLU A 59 16.83 6.07 -3.74
C GLU A 59 17.95 6.73 -2.93
N ASP A 60 19.13 6.12 -2.93
CA ASP A 60 20.32 6.58 -2.17
C ASP A 60 19.98 6.87 -0.69
N GLY A 61 19.20 5.99 -0.07
CA GLY A 61 18.78 6.09 1.32
C GLY A 61 17.54 6.95 1.57
N ARG A 62 17.14 7.82 0.66
CA ARG A 62 15.96 8.68 0.79
C ARG A 62 14.71 7.92 0.39
N ALA A 63 13.65 8.03 1.19
CA ALA A 63 12.35 7.47 0.84
C ALA A 63 11.74 8.20 -0.36
N VAL A 64 11.38 7.43 -1.41
CA VAL A 64 10.76 7.94 -2.64
C VAL A 64 9.45 7.26 -2.98
N GLY A 65 9.06 6.28 -2.18
CA GLY A 65 7.79 5.58 -2.31
C GLY A 65 7.57 4.61 -1.17
N TYR A 66 6.36 4.13 -1.05
CA TYR A 66 5.98 3.20 -0.01
C TYR A 66 4.80 2.32 -0.43
N TYR A 67 4.68 1.22 0.26
CA TYR A 67 3.52 0.35 0.29
C TYR A 67 3.22 0.03 1.75
N TRP A 68 1.96 0.12 2.18
CA TRP A 68 1.55 -0.54 3.40
C TRP A 68 0.18 -1.18 3.29
N GLY A 69 -0.02 -2.16 4.14
CA GLY A 69 -1.24 -2.93 4.20
C GLY A 69 -1.27 -3.75 5.48
N TRP A 70 -2.31 -4.53 5.64
CA TRP A 70 -2.46 -5.41 6.79
C TRP A 70 -2.44 -6.87 6.41
N ILE A 71 -2.06 -7.69 7.38
CA ILE A 71 -1.95 -9.13 7.25
C ILE A 71 -2.82 -9.76 8.33
N THR A 72 -4.00 -10.23 7.91
CA THR A 72 -4.98 -10.89 8.78
C THR A 72 -5.74 -11.93 7.97
N PRO A 73 -6.32 -12.96 8.61
CA PRO A 73 -7.31 -13.79 7.95
C PRO A 73 -8.49 -12.93 7.48
N ALA A 74 -9.05 -13.23 6.32
CA ALA A 74 -10.27 -12.59 5.86
C ALA A 74 -11.47 -13.06 6.70
N LEU A 75 -12.46 -12.19 6.91
CA LEU A 75 -13.61 -12.52 7.78
C LEU A 75 -14.37 -13.78 7.33
N HIS A 76 -14.53 -13.98 6.02
CA HIS A 76 -15.20 -15.17 5.48
C HIS A 76 -14.27 -16.38 5.29
N TYR A 77 -12.96 -16.16 5.36
CA TYR A 77 -11.96 -17.20 5.05
C TYR A 77 -10.89 -17.25 6.15
N GLY A 78 -11.32 -17.57 7.37
CA GLY A 78 -10.48 -17.54 8.56
C GLY A 78 -9.25 -18.47 8.54
N THR A 79 -9.20 -19.41 7.62
CA THR A 79 -8.04 -20.30 7.42
C THR A 79 -7.05 -19.80 6.38
N CYS A 80 -7.33 -18.67 5.72
CA CYS A 80 -6.48 -18.08 4.70
C CYS A 80 -5.87 -16.78 5.20
N LEU A 81 -4.59 -16.78 5.51
CA LEU A 81 -3.87 -15.56 5.85
C LEU A 81 -3.74 -14.68 4.62
N THR A 82 -4.32 -13.50 4.70
CA THR A 82 -4.44 -12.57 3.57
C THR A 82 -3.67 -11.28 3.84
N GLY A 83 -2.83 -10.88 2.90
CA GLY A 83 -2.25 -9.55 2.82
C GLY A 83 -3.17 -8.65 2.01
N THR A 84 -3.63 -7.57 2.61
CA THR A 84 -4.51 -6.59 1.94
C THR A 84 -3.80 -5.25 1.84
N MET A 85 -3.64 -4.77 0.62
CA MET A 85 -3.07 -3.44 0.41
C MET A 85 -4.03 -2.37 0.95
N ASP A 86 -3.50 -1.46 1.77
CA ASP A 86 -4.18 -0.21 2.09
C ASP A 86 -3.85 0.84 1.04
N ILE A 87 -2.59 1.23 0.97
CA ILE A 87 -2.12 2.21 -0.01
C ILE A 87 -0.70 1.89 -0.49
N PHE A 88 -0.38 2.37 -1.70
CA PHE A 88 0.99 2.47 -2.17
C PHE A 88 1.17 3.77 -2.97
N TYR A 89 2.36 4.28 -2.97
CA TYR A 89 2.70 5.52 -3.66
C TYR A 89 4.18 5.52 -4.05
N ILE A 90 4.47 6.05 -5.22
CA ILE A 90 5.83 6.39 -5.64
C ILE A 90 5.79 7.83 -6.10
N HIS A 91 6.69 8.67 -5.60
CA HIS A 91 6.77 10.06 -6.01
C HIS A 91 6.92 10.15 -7.55
N PRO A 92 6.21 11.05 -8.23
CA PRO A 92 6.15 11.10 -9.71
C PRO A 92 7.50 11.06 -10.41
N GLU A 93 8.49 11.78 -9.88
CA GLU A 93 9.85 11.83 -10.45
C GLU A 93 10.58 10.48 -10.42
N HIS A 94 10.11 9.56 -9.58
CA HIS A 94 10.68 8.22 -9.40
C HIS A 94 9.85 7.10 -10.02
N ARG A 95 8.79 7.43 -10.77
CA ARG A 95 7.94 6.45 -11.50
C ARG A 95 8.55 6.06 -12.83
N LYS A 96 9.77 5.58 -12.82
CA LYS A 96 10.52 5.22 -14.01
C LYS A 96 11.14 3.83 -13.90
N GLY A 97 11.45 3.25 -15.04
CA GLY A 97 12.13 1.96 -15.10
C GLY A 97 11.36 0.86 -14.38
N ARG A 98 12.00 0.22 -13.42
CA ARG A 98 11.47 -0.92 -12.68
C ARG A 98 11.07 -0.60 -11.23
N ASN A 99 10.99 0.66 -10.86
CA ASN A 99 10.79 1.04 -9.45
C ASN A 99 9.51 0.47 -8.84
N GLY A 100 8.39 0.49 -9.57
CA GLY A 100 7.16 -0.17 -9.14
C GLY A 100 7.34 -1.68 -8.96
N THR A 101 8.02 -2.33 -9.90
CA THR A 101 8.32 -3.76 -9.81
C THR A 101 9.20 -4.08 -8.60
N ILE A 102 10.23 -3.28 -8.34
CA ILE A 102 11.14 -3.46 -7.19
C ILE A 102 10.36 -3.35 -5.88
N LEU A 103 9.49 -2.33 -5.76
CA LEU A 103 8.65 -2.15 -4.57
C LEU A 103 7.76 -3.38 -4.33
N PHE A 104 6.99 -3.80 -5.32
CA PHE A 104 6.04 -4.90 -5.17
C PHE A 104 6.73 -6.26 -5.00
N GLN A 105 7.88 -6.49 -5.61
CA GLN A 105 8.68 -7.71 -5.36
C GLN A 105 9.18 -7.78 -3.92
N ALA A 106 9.57 -6.66 -3.32
CA ALA A 106 9.94 -6.61 -1.91
C ALA A 106 8.73 -6.88 -0.99
N VAL A 107 7.56 -6.34 -1.32
CA VAL A 107 6.30 -6.64 -0.63
C VAL A 107 6.00 -8.13 -0.69
N GLU A 108 6.01 -8.73 -1.89
CA GLU A 108 5.74 -10.15 -2.09
C GLU A 108 6.69 -11.04 -1.29
N LYS A 109 7.98 -10.73 -1.35
CA LYS A 109 9.00 -11.48 -0.60
C LYS A 109 8.72 -11.49 0.90
N ASP A 110 8.35 -10.36 1.47
CA ASP A 110 8.01 -10.27 2.90
C ASP A 110 6.70 -10.97 3.23
N LEU A 111 5.67 -10.84 2.40
CA LEU A 111 4.40 -11.56 2.57
C LEU A 111 4.61 -13.08 2.59
N ARG A 112 5.40 -13.60 1.65
CA ARG A 112 5.74 -15.03 1.59
C ARG A 112 6.50 -15.49 2.85
N ARG A 113 7.48 -14.69 3.29
CA ARG A 113 8.23 -14.95 4.53
C ARG A 113 7.31 -15.02 5.76
N ARG A 114 6.24 -14.23 5.77
CA ARG A 114 5.25 -14.15 6.86
C ARG A 114 4.12 -15.17 6.73
N GLY A 115 4.18 -16.08 5.74
CA GLY A 115 3.19 -17.14 5.54
C GLY A 115 1.86 -16.70 4.92
N VAL A 116 1.82 -15.53 4.31
CA VAL A 116 0.62 -15.05 3.61
C VAL A 116 0.32 -15.93 2.40
N GLN A 117 -0.93 -16.36 2.28
CA GLN A 117 -1.41 -17.27 1.24
C GLN A 117 -2.12 -16.57 0.10
N ARG A 118 -2.74 -15.43 0.40
CA ARG A 118 -3.43 -14.57 -0.58
C ARG A 118 -2.97 -13.12 -0.43
N TRP A 119 -2.73 -12.47 -1.55
CA TRP A 119 -2.42 -11.05 -1.58
C TRP A 119 -3.44 -10.32 -2.45
N VAL A 120 -4.08 -9.30 -1.89
CA VAL A 120 -5.09 -8.48 -2.56
C VAL A 120 -4.56 -7.05 -2.70
N VAL A 121 -4.58 -6.57 -3.92
CA VAL A 121 -4.22 -5.19 -4.27
C VAL A 121 -5.35 -4.52 -5.04
N GLY A 122 -5.35 -3.22 -5.08
CA GLY A 122 -6.32 -2.45 -5.86
C GLY A 122 -5.70 -1.20 -6.45
N ASN A 123 -6.37 -0.63 -7.43
CA ASN A 123 -6.01 0.66 -8.00
C ASN A 123 -7.26 1.48 -8.28
N LYS A 124 -7.12 2.79 -8.28
CA LYS A 124 -8.18 3.69 -8.66
C LYS A 124 -8.38 3.64 -10.18
N LEU A 125 -9.63 3.67 -10.64
CA LEU A 125 -9.94 3.62 -12.08
C LEU A 125 -9.31 4.79 -12.86
N HIS A 126 -9.21 5.95 -12.24
CA HIS A 126 -8.59 7.15 -12.84
C HIS A 126 -7.06 7.20 -12.73
N ARG A 127 -6.45 6.21 -12.06
CA ARG A 127 -4.99 6.03 -11.95
C ARG A 127 -4.66 4.55 -12.08
N ASP A 128 -4.83 4.05 -13.28
CA ASP A 128 -4.75 2.62 -13.58
C ASP A 128 -3.32 2.08 -13.48
N CYS A 129 -3.14 1.08 -12.64
CA CYS A 129 -1.90 0.33 -12.46
C CYS A 129 -2.00 -1.12 -12.96
N SER A 130 -3.05 -1.46 -13.69
CA SER A 130 -3.34 -2.83 -14.13
C SER A 130 -2.19 -3.47 -14.90
N ALA A 131 -1.47 -2.69 -15.73
CA ALA A 131 -0.32 -3.20 -16.48
C ALA A 131 0.82 -3.67 -15.56
N LEU A 132 1.07 -2.94 -14.46
CA LEU A 132 2.04 -3.36 -13.44
C LEU A 132 1.57 -4.64 -12.74
N PHE A 133 0.33 -4.67 -12.29
CA PHE A 133 -0.23 -5.82 -11.58
C PHE A 133 -0.25 -7.07 -12.47
N LYS A 134 -0.66 -6.96 -13.72
CA LYS A 134 -0.60 -8.08 -14.68
C LYS A 134 0.82 -8.62 -14.85
N ARG A 135 1.80 -7.74 -14.97
CA ARG A 135 3.22 -8.12 -15.08
C ARG A 135 3.72 -8.86 -13.83
N LEU A 136 3.18 -8.52 -12.66
CA LEU A 136 3.50 -9.15 -11.39
C LEU A 136 2.69 -10.43 -11.12
N GLY A 137 1.82 -10.85 -12.03
CA GLY A 137 1.04 -12.08 -11.93
C GLY A 137 -0.31 -11.95 -11.22
N PHE A 138 -0.76 -10.73 -10.94
CA PHE A 138 -2.11 -10.52 -10.42
C PHE A 138 -3.19 -10.71 -11.48
N MET A 139 -4.35 -11.16 -11.06
CA MET A 139 -5.57 -11.24 -11.87
C MET A 139 -6.65 -10.32 -11.27
N PRO A 140 -7.42 -9.60 -12.11
CA PRO A 140 -8.57 -8.85 -11.63
C PRO A 140 -9.61 -9.80 -11.01
N ILE A 141 -10.11 -9.45 -9.84
CA ILE A 141 -11.07 -10.30 -9.11
C ILE A 141 -12.38 -9.59 -8.77
N GLU A 142 -12.36 -8.26 -8.63
CA GLU A 142 -13.50 -7.52 -8.10
C GLU A 142 -13.42 -6.05 -8.50
N VAL A 143 -14.58 -5.41 -8.66
CA VAL A 143 -14.71 -3.97 -8.84
C VAL A 143 -15.58 -3.42 -7.73
N TYR A 144 -15.08 -2.44 -6.98
CA TYR A 144 -15.84 -1.76 -5.95
C TYR A 144 -16.62 -0.57 -6.52
N HIS A 145 -17.87 -0.42 -6.06
CA HIS A 145 -18.72 0.71 -6.38
C HIS A 145 -18.96 1.53 -5.12
N SER A 146 -18.95 2.84 -5.26
CA SER A 146 -19.14 3.77 -4.14
C SER A 146 -20.34 4.68 -4.40
N LYS A 147 -21.07 5.02 -3.33
CA LYS A 147 -22.16 5.99 -3.34
C LYS A 147 -22.03 6.85 -2.08
N TRP A 148 -22.01 8.17 -2.26
CA TRP A 148 -22.05 9.09 -1.13
C TRP A 148 -23.42 9.08 -0.48
N LEU A 149 -23.49 8.89 0.83
CA LEU A 149 -24.72 8.87 1.62
C LEU A 149 -24.78 9.99 2.69
N GLY A 150 -23.70 10.75 2.82
CA GLY A 150 -23.63 11.89 3.72
C GLY A 150 -24.48 13.07 3.24
N ALA A 151 -24.77 13.95 4.14
CA ALA A 151 -25.46 15.21 3.84
C ALA A 151 -24.54 16.22 3.15
#